data_ecfd528d7c8a2642684472451ac7aa8b
#
_entry.id   ecfd528d7c8a2642684472451ac7aa8b
#
_cell.length_a   1.000
_cell.length_b   1.000
_cell.length_c   1.000
_cell.angle_alpha   90.00
_cell.angle_beta   90.00
_cell.angle_gamma   90.00
#
_symmetry.space_group_name_H-M   'P 1'
#
loop_
_entity.id
_entity.type
_entity.pdbx_description
1 polymer ?
#
loop_
_entity_poly.entity_id
_entity_poly.type
_entity_poly.pdbx_seq_one_letter_code
_entity_poly.pdbx_strand_id
1 'polypeptide(L)'
;MYEKIKIGFYNGEIISNGNYEIGNICILPQYQNKGIGSKILREKLKENKDRDIEIQYFKQNPVGKLYKRLGFTQNGETEYHYRMIKAKQKL
;
A
#
# COMPACT_ATOMS: atom_id res chain seq x y z
N MET A 1 5.82 -11.44 -2.04
CA MET A 1 4.80 -12.40 -2.50
C MET A 1 3.84 -11.72 -3.46
N TYR A 2 3.37 -12.45 -4.45
CA TYR A 2 2.53 -11.90 -5.50
C TYR A 2 1.18 -12.63 -5.51
N GLU A 3 0.10 -11.87 -5.44
CA GLU A 3 -1.26 -12.41 -5.47
C GLU A 3 -2.00 -11.87 -6.68
N LYS A 4 -2.66 -12.75 -7.41
CA LYS A 4 -3.54 -12.39 -8.52
C LYS A 4 -4.99 -12.44 -8.01
N ILE A 5 -5.71 -11.35 -8.18
CA ILE A 5 -7.12 -11.23 -7.78
C ILE A 5 -7.99 -11.03 -9.02
N LYS A 6 -9.29 -11.29 -8.91
CA LYS A 6 -10.22 -11.23 -10.06
C LYS A 6 -10.27 -9.87 -10.74
N ILE A 7 -10.00 -8.79 -10.00
CA ILE A 7 -10.16 -7.42 -10.47
C ILE A 7 -8.84 -6.72 -10.73
N GLY A 8 -7.71 -7.42 -10.55
CA GLY A 8 -6.39 -6.86 -10.73
C GLY A 8 -5.35 -7.74 -10.07
N PHE A 9 -4.28 -7.13 -9.52
CA PHE A 9 -3.28 -7.89 -8.78
C PHE A 9 -2.70 -7.06 -7.65
N TYR A 10 -2.08 -7.77 -6.71
CA TYR A 10 -1.50 -7.20 -5.50
C TYR A 10 -0.15 -7.87 -5.25
N ASN A 11 0.82 -7.09 -4.82
CA ASN A 11 2.14 -7.59 -4.44
C ASN A 11 2.51 -7.02 -3.08
N GLY A 12 2.73 -7.89 -2.11
CA GLY A 12 3.18 -7.49 -0.79
C GLY A 12 3.95 -8.61 -0.12
N GLU A 13 4.95 -8.25 0.70
CA GLU A 13 5.78 -9.25 1.39
C GLU A 13 6.39 -8.67 2.66
N ILE A 14 6.79 -9.56 3.56
CA ILE A 14 7.57 -9.18 4.73
C ILE A 14 9.03 -9.09 4.29
N ILE A 15 9.64 -7.92 4.48
CA ILE A 15 11.00 -7.67 4.08
C ILE A 15 11.99 -7.97 5.23
N SER A 16 13.30 -7.88 4.93
CA SER A 16 14.36 -8.33 5.84
C SER A 16 14.35 -7.67 7.22
N ASN A 17 13.83 -6.44 7.34
CA ASN A 17 13.75 -5.75 8.63
C ASN A 17 12.47 -6.07 9.41
N GLY A 18 11.65 -7.00 8.92
CA GLY A 18 10.40 -7.39 9.57
C GLY A 18 9.19 -6.54 9.21
N ASN A 19 9.37 -5.47 8.45
CA ASN A 19 8.25 -4.65 7.98
C ASN A 19 7.51 -5.35 6.85
N TYR A 20 6.25 -4.97 6.65
CA TYR A 20 5.47 -5.42 5.51
C TYR A 20 5.59 -4.37 4.41
N GLU A 21 6.01 -4.77 3.22
CA GLU A 21 6.14 -3.85 2.09
C GLU A 21 5.08 -4.14 1.05
N ILE A 22 4.34 -3.10 0.66
CA ILE A 22 3.39 -3.17 -0.45
C ILE A 22 4.10 -2.66 -1.69
N GLY A 23 4.39 -3.55 -2.63
CA GLY A 23 5.10 -3.21 -3.85
C GLY A 23 4.17 -2.64 -4.92
N ASN A 24 3.08 -3.32 -5.17
CA ASN A 24 2.11 -2.90 -6.18
C ASN A 24 0.70 -3.29 -5.81
N ILE A 25 -0.24 -2.43 -6.19
CA ILE A 25 -1.65 -2.78 -6.21
C ILE A 25 -2.22 -2.22 -7.51
N CYS A 26 -2.82 -3.09 -8.30
CA CYS A 26 -3.34 -2.72 -9.61
C CYS A 26 -4.77 -3.23 -9.75
N ILE A 27 -5.67 -2.33 -10.09
CA ILE A 27 -7.08 -2.65 -10.29
C ILE A 27 -7.38 -2.46 -11.78
N LEU A 28 -8.02 -3.45 -12.39
CA LEU A 28 -8.42 -3.37 -13.80
C LEU A 28 -9.32 -2.15 -14.02
N PRO A 29 -9.20 -1.47 -15.17
CA PRO A 29 -9.94 -0.21 -15.43
C PRO A 29 -11.44 -0.28 -15.16
N GLN A 30 -12.10 -1.38 -15.52
CA GLN A 30 -13.53 -1.52 -15.32
C GLN A 30 -13.95 -1.60 -13.86
N TYR A 31 -13.01 -1.78 -12.95
CA TYR A 31 -13.28 -1.86 -11.51
C TYR A 31 -12.75 -0.66 -10.74
N GLN A 32 -12.13 0.29 -11.41
CA GLN A 32 -11.61 1.48 -10.76
C GLN A 32 -12.74 2.41 -10.33
N ASN A 33 -12.45 3.29 -9.36
CA ASN A 33 -13.39 4.29 -8.84
C ASN A 33 -14.62 3.70 -8.16
N LYS A 34 -14.51 2.45 -7.67
CA LYS A 34 -15.58 1.77 -6.95
C LYS A 34 -15.20 1.46 -5.50
N GLY A 35 -14.10 2.04 -5.03
CA GLY A 35 -13.64 1.80 -3.65
C GLY A 35 -12.99 0.45 -3.43
N ILE A 36 -12.82 -0.36 -4.47
CA ILE A 36 -12.29 -1.72 -4.34
C ILE A 36 -10.82 -1.71 -3.92
N GLY A 37 -10.02 -0.85 -4.53
CA GLY A 37 -8.60 -0.72 -4.16
C GLY A 37 -8.43 -0.32 -2.70
N SER A 38 -9.22 0.64 -2.23
CA SER A 38 -9.20 1.07 -0.83
C SER A 38 -9.60 -0.05 0.10
N LYS A 39 -10.60 -0.85 -0.27
CA LYS A 39 -11.06 -1.98 0.55
C LYS A 39 -9.96 -3.02 0.69
N ILE A 40 -9.33 -3.41 -0.42
CA ILE A 40 -8.24 -4.38 -0.41
C ILE A 40 -7.09 -3.87 0.45
N LEU A 41 -6.71 -2.61 0.28
CA LEU A 41 -5.63 -2.02 1.02
C LEU A 41 -5.93 -2.01 2.53
N ARG A 42 -7.15 -1.63 2.92
CA ARG A 42 -7.55 -1.65 4.34
C ARG A 42 -7.47 -3.04 4.93
N GLU A 43 -7.87 -4.07 4.18
CA GLU A 43 -7.78 -5.44 4.64
C GLU A 43 -6.32 -5.85 4.90
N LYS A 44 -5.41 -5.49 3.98
CA LYS A 44 -3.99 -5.80 4.13
C LYS A 44 -3.36 -5.04 5.28
N LEU A 45 -3.75 -3.80 5.50
CA LEU A 45 -3.30 -3.04 6.66
C LEU A 45 -3.75 -3.68 7.97
N LYS A 46 -4.98 -4.15 8.02
CA LYS A 46 -5.52 -4.83 9.19
C LYS A 46 -4.79 -6.14 9.49
N GLU A 47 -4.49 -6.93 8.45
CA GLU A 47 -3.76 -8.19 8.58
C GLU A 47 -2.34 -7.97 9.12
N ASN A 48 -1.75 -6.82 8.87
CA ASN A 48 -0.36 -6.52 9.21
C ASN A 48 -0.24 -5.39 10.25
N LYS A 49 -1.26 -5.17 11.05
CA LYS A 49 -1.31 -4.05 12.00
C LYS A 49 -0.25 -4.10 13.08
N ASP A 50 0.36 -5.26 13.31
CA ASP A 50 1.36 -5.47 14.34
C ASP A 50 2.80 -5.21 13.87
N ARG A 51 2.95 -4.70 12.66
CA ARG A 51 4.25 -4.34 12.11
C ARG A 51 4.16 -3.04 11.32
N ASP A 52 5.29 -2.39 11.10
CA ASP A 52 5.33 -1.20 10.25
C ASP A 52 5.07 -1.63 8.81
N ILE A 53 4.36 -0.79 8.07
CA ILE A 53 3.99 -1.07 6.68
C ILE A 53 4.60 0.01 5.80
N GLU A 54 5.37 -0.41 4.80
CA GLU A 54 6.01 0.49 3.86
C GLU A 54 5.32 0.39 2.50
N ILE A 55 5.23 1.52 1.83
CA ILE A 55 4.66 1.59 0.49
C ILE A 55 5.41 2.65 -0.30
N GLN A 56 5.50 2.45 -1.62
CA GLN A 56 6.01 3.50 -2.51
C GLN A 56 5.11 3.59 -3.73
N TYR A 57 5.10 4.77 -4.35
CA TYR A 57 4.29 5.00 -5.54
C TYR A 57 4.97 6.04 -6.42
N PHE A 58 4.69 5.98 -7.72
CA PHE A 58 5.24 6.93 -8.67
C PHE A 58 4.77 8.36 -8.36
N LYS A 59 5.66 9.34 -8.50
CA LYS A 59 5.35 10.74 -8.19
C LYS A 59 4.20 11.30 -9.02
N GLN A 60 3.99 10.78 -10.23
CA GLN A 60 2.88 11.20 -11.08
C GLN A 60 1.52 10.64 -10.63
N ASN A 61 1.52 9.62 -9.78
CA ASN A 61 0.28 8.97 -9.34
C ASN A 61 -0.33 9.73 -8.17
N PRO A 62 -1.59 10.20 -8.26
CA PRO A 62 -2.19 11.02 -7.20
C PRO A 62 -2.70 10.23 -5.99
N VAL A 63 -2.25 8.99 -5.80
CA VAL A 63 -2.74 8.13 -4.68
C VAL A 63 -2.25 8.56 -3.31
N GLY A 64 -1.32 9.50 -3.22
CA GLY A 64 -0.76 9.92 -1.93
C GLY A 64 -1.80 10.39 -0.93
N LYS A 65 -2.86 11.06 -1.40
CA LYS A 65 -3.94 11.50 -0.51
C LYS A 65 -4.68 10.33 0.13
N LEU A 66 -4.90 9.27 -0.63
CA LEU A 66 -5.52 8.06 -0.12
C LEU A 66 -4.65 7.43 0.98
N TYR A 67 -3.35 7.31 0.72
CA TYR A 67 -2.43 6.71 1.68
C TYR A 67 -2.37 7.54 2.97
N LYS A 68 -2.34 8.87 2.87
CA LYS A 68 -2.38 9.75 4.04
C LYS A 68 -3.65 9.53 4.86
N ARG A 69 -4.80 9.38 4.21
CA ARG A 69 -6.06 9.10 4.90
C ARG A 69 -6.04 7.76 5.62
N LEU A 70 -5.26 6.81 5.11
CA LEU A 70 -5.14 5.49 5.72
C LEU A 70 -4.09 5.44 6.83
N GLY A 71 -3.43 6.55 7.13
CA GLY A 71 -2.48 6.64 8.23
C GLY A 71 -1.02 6.60 7.83
N PHE A 72 -0.71 6.64 6.55
CA PHE A 72 0.67 6.70 6.07
C PHE A 72 1.23 8.11 6.17
N THR A 73 2.52 8.21 6.46
CA THR A 73 3.26 9.47 6.40
C THR A 73 4.43 9.30 5.44
N GLN A 74 4.80 10.37 4.76
CA GLN A 74 5.93 10.32 3.85
C GLN A 74 7.24 10.27 4.66
N ASN A 75 8.07 9.29 4.37
CA ASN A 75 9.35 9.12 5.05
C ASN A 75 10.55 9.16 4.11
N GLY A 76 10.33 9.42 2.84
CA GLY A 76 11.43 9.54 1.90
C GLY A 76 10.95 9.64 0.46
N GLU A 77 11.90 9.72 -0.45
CA GLU A 77 11.63 9.72 -1.88
C GLU A 77 12.86 9.29 -2.66
N THR A 78 12.62 8.78 -3.86
CA THR A 78 13.66 8.52 -4.85
C THR A 78 13.45 9.48 -6.02
N GLU A 79 14.20 9.31 -7.11
CA GLU A 79 14.02 10.14 -8.29
C GLU A 79 12.59 10.07 -8.84
N TYR A 80 11.98 8.88 -8.81
CA TYR A 80 10.68 8.65 -9.45
C TYR A 80 9.55 8.30 -8.48
N HIS A 81 9.84 8.03 -7.21
CA HIS A 81 8.86 7.55 -6.24
C HIS A 81 8.85 8.37 -4.97
N TYR A 82 7.67 8.46 -4.36
CA TYR A 82 7.54 8.83 -2.95
C TYR A 82 7.48 7.54 -2.14
N ARG A 83 8.07 7.60 -0.94
CA ARG A 83 8.02 6.48 0.01
C ARG A 83 7.24 6.91 1.23
N MET A 84 6.37 6.02 1.71
CA MET A 84 5.54 6.29 2.87
C MET A 84 5.59 5.10 3.84
N ILE A 85 5.31 5.38 5.09
CA ILE A 85 5.29 4.36 6.14
C ILE A 85 4.08 4.57 7.04
N LYS A 86 3.48 3.47 7.48
CA LYS A 86 2.44 3.47 8.50
C LYS A 86 2.99 2.67 9.68
N ALA A 87 3.15 3.33 10.83
CA ALA A 87 3.67 2.68 12.02
C ALA A 87 2.72 1.61 12.54
N LYS A 88 3.29 0.56 13.13
CA LYS A 88 2.50 -0.50 13.76
C LYS A 88 1.58 0.08 14.81
N GLN A 89 0.41 -0.53 14.95
CA GLN A 89 -0.55 -0.11 15.96
C GLN A 89 -0.14 -0.64 17.32
N LYS A 90 -0.18 0.26 18.33
CA LYS A 90 0.05 -0.13 19.71
C LYS A 90 -1.29 -0.47 20.35
N LEU A 91 -1.29 -1.54 21.09
CA LEU A 91 -2.47 -1.93 21.86
C LEU A 91 -2.48 -1.23 23.21
#